data_46bd1a7160673f4c2c02e4c23f44dbed
#
_entry.id   46bd1a7160673f4c2c02e4c23f44dbed
#
_cell.length_a   1.000
_cell.length_b   1.000
_cell.length_c   1.000
_cell.angle_alpha   90.00
_cell.angle_beta   90.00
_cell.angle_gamma   90.00
#
_symmetry.space_group_name_H-M   'P 1'
#
loop_
_entity.id
_entity.type
_entity.pdbx_description
1 polymer ?
#
loop_
_entity_poly.entity_id
_entity_poly.type
_entity_poly.pdbx_seq_one_letter_code
_entity_poly.pdbx_strand_id
1 'polypeptide(L)'
;PDAIKHYTEAIRRNPTDHVLYSTRAACYMKLGEFPYATKDCDKAIELSPTFVKAYTRKGHCQFFMKQYHKCLETYEQGLKVEPNNEELNEGLRRTMEAINKRQEGTNEADDKEAMAAAANDPELQRILGDPMMKKVLSELGSNPAAVQAYMKDPVIMNNIQKLIAAGIIKVK
;
A
#
# COMPACT_ATOMS: atom_id res chain seq x y z
N PRO A 1 -0.04 23.49 -11.13
CA PRO A 1 0.26 23.16 -12.55
C PRO A 1 1.64 23.64 -13.00
N ASP A 2 2.02 24.86 -12.72
CA ASP A 2 3.29 25.44 -13.22
C ASP A 2 4.54 24.79 -12.57
N ALA A 3 4.47 24.48 -11.28
CA ALA A 3 5.55 23.78 -10.59
C ALA A 3 5.85 22.41 -11.23
N ILE A 4 4.81 21.65 -11.63
CA ILE A 4 4.97 20.35 -12.28
C ILE A 4 5.68 20.51 -13.64
N LYS A 5 5.35 21.54 -14.41
CA LYS A 5 6.03 21.82 -15.69
C LYS A 5 7.51 22.13 -15.47
N HIS A 6 7.83 22.95 -14.46
CA HIS A 6 9.22 23.27 -14.10
C HIS A 6 10.02 22.04 -13.67
N TYR A 7 9.46 21.20 -12.82
CA TYR A 7 10.13 19.95 -12.42
C TYR A 7 10.24 18.94 -13.56
N THR A 8 9.26 18.87 -14.45
CA THR A 8 9.31 18.02 -15.65
C THR A 8 10.45 18.44 -16.56
N GLU A 9 10.63 19.73 -16.78
CA GLU A 9 11.75 20.24 -17.56
C GLU A 9 13.10 20.03 -16.85
N ALA A 10 13.16 20.21 -15.53
CA ALA A 10 14.35 19.94 -14.74
C ALA A 10 14.75 18.46 -14.80
N ILE A 11 13.78 17.55 -14.72
CA ILE A 11 14.00 16.10 -14.85
C ILE A 11 14.52 15.76 -16.26
N ARG A 12 13.98 16.39 -17.30
CA ARG A 12 14.46 16.19 -18.66
C ARG A 12 15.95 16.54 -18.80
N ARG A 13 16.40 17.59 -18.11
CA ARG A 13 17.80 18.01 -18.09
C ARG A 13 18.69 17.16 -17.18
N ASN A 14 18.14 16.67 -16.08
CA ASN A 14 18.85 15.83 -15.11
C ASN A 14 17.98 14.65 -14.65
N PRO A 15 17.85 13.59 -15.49
CA PRO A 15 16.95 12.47 -15.23
C PRO A 15 17.39 11.53 -14.09
N THR A 16 18.57 11.73 -13.53
CA THR A 16 19.13 10.91 -12.44
C THR A 16 19.06 11.57 -11.06
N ASP A 17 18.51 12.76 -10.97
CA ASP A 17 18.34 13.46 -9.71
C ASP A 17 17.02 13.02 -9.02
N HIS A 18 17.15 12.17 -8.01
CA HIS A 18 16.01 11.65 -7.25
C HIS A 18 15.20 12.74 -6.54
N VAL A 19 15.83 13.85 -6.15
CA VAL A 19 15.17 14.97 -5.45
C VAL A 19 14.11 15.62 -6.36
N LEU A 20 14.39 15.74 -7.65
CA LEU A 20 13.45 16.32 -8.63
C LEU A 20 12.17 15.50 -8.72
N TYR A 21 12.28 14.17 -8.82
CA TYR A 21 11.12 13.26 -8.82
C TYR A 21 10.33 13.36 -7.52
N SER A 22 11.01 13.31 -6.38
CA SER A 22 10.38 13.40 -5.08
C SER A 22 9.66 14.74 -4.87
N THR A 23 10.22 15.83 -5.36
CA THR A 23 9.59 17.15 -5.25
C THR A 23 8.40 17.29 -6.21
N ARG A 24 8.50 16.76 -7.43
CA ARG A 24 7.35 16.70 -8.34
C ARG A 24 6.22 15.83 -7.78
N ALA A 25 6.56 14.73 -7.11
CA ALA A 25 5.59 13.91 -6.38
C ALA A 25 4.81 14.74 -5.35
N ALA A 26 5.49 15.58 -4.59
CA ALA A 26 4.83 16.47 -3.63
C ALA A 26 3.85 17.45 -4.32
N CYS A 27 4.18 17.91 -5.51
CA CYS A 27 3.26 18.77 -6.31
C CYS A 27 2.03 17.99 -6.76
N TYR A 28 2.20 16.75 -7.23
CA TYR A 28 1.07 15.88 -7.59
C TYR A 28 0.18 15.56 -6.38
N MET A 29 0.77 15.32 -5.21
CA MET A 29 0.02 15.10 -3.96
C MET A 29 -0.91 16.27 -3.63
N LYS A 30 -0.42 17.49 -3.74
CA LYS A 30 -1.22 18.71 -3.50
C LYS A 30 -2.40 18.86 -4.45
N LEU A 31 -2.30 18.28 -5.65
CA LEU A 31 -3.37 18.27 -6.64
C LEU A 31 -4.30 17.06 -6.52
N GLY A 32 -4.04 16.14 -5.60
CA GLY A 32 -4.80 14.90 -5.46
C GLY A 32 -4.47 13.86 -6.54
N GLU A 33 -3.42 14.07 -7.32
CA GLU A 33 -2.97 13.18 -8.40
C GLU A 33 -2.03 12.08 -7.83
N PHE A 34 -2.55 11.28 -6.92
CA PHE A 34 -1.79 10.28 -6.18
C PHE A 34 -1.11 9.20 -7.05
N PRO A 35 -1.72 8.68 -8.13
CA PRO A 35 -1.04 7.72 -9.00
C PRO A 35 0.24 8.27 -9.63
N TYR A 36 0.23 9.52 -10.08
CA TYR A 36 1.42 10.19 -10.63
C TYR A 36 2.47 10.44 -9.55
N ALA A 37 2.03 10.86 -8.36
CA ALA A 37 2.92 11.04 -7.22
C ALA A 37 3.61 9.73 -6.82
N THR A 38 2.89 8.62 -6.79
CA THR A 38 3.44 7.29 -6.49
C THR A 38 4.49 6.86 -7.51
N LYS A 39 4.25 7.08 -8.79
CA LYS A 39 5.22 6.81 -9.86
C LYS A 39 6.52 7.59 -9.68
N ASP A 40 6.42 8.87 -9.34
CA ASP A 40 7.60 9.71 -9.09
C ASP A 40 8.35 9.26 -7.82
N CYS A 41 7.64 8.87 -6.78
CA CYS A 41 8.26 8.29 -5.58
C CYS A 41 8.99 6.97 -5.90
N ASP A 42 8.42 6.10 -6.72
CA ASP A 42 9.07 4.86 -7.16
C ASP A 42 10.36 5.15 -7.91
N LYS A 43 10.34 6.15 -8.78
CA LYS A 43 11.56 6.56 -9.51
C LYS A 43 12.62 7.16 -8.58
N ALA A 44 12.21 7.96 -7.61
CA ALA A 44 13.12 8.49 -6.60
C ALA A 44 13.76 7.38 -5.76
N ILE A 45 13.00 6.35 -5.38
CA ILE A 45 13.49 5.18 -4.63
C ILE A 45 14.44 4.34 -5.49
N GLU A 46 14.12 4.13 -6.76
CA GLU A 46 15.00 3.44 -7.71
C GLU A 46 16.37 4.13 -7.83
N LEU A 47 16.38 5.46 -7.93
CA LEU A 47 17.59 6.26 -8.04
C LEU A 47 18.35 6.40 -6.72
N SER A 48 17.65 6.44 -5.61
CA SER A 48 18.22 6.55 -4.26
C SER A 48 17.41 5.76 -3.24
N PRO A 49 17.72 4.46 -3.05
CA PRO A 49 16.98 3.58 -2.13
C PRO A 49 17.00 4.01 -0.65
N THR A 50 17.91 4.89 -0.27
CA THR A 50 18.05 5.43 1.09
C THR A 50 17.36 6.77 1.30
N PHE A 51 16.67 7.29 0.29
CA PHE A 51 15.98 8.57 0.36
C PHE A 51 14.61 8.42 1.04
N VAL A 52 14.57 8.55 2.35
CA VAL A 52 13.42 8.25 3.21
C VAL A 52 12.17 9.06 2.87
N LYS A 53 12.31 10.32 2.45
CA LYS A 53 11.18 11.17 2.05
C LYS A 53 10.33 10.56 0.93
N ALA A 54 10.93 9.80 0.02
CA ALA A 54 10.20 9.13 -1.04
C ALA A 54 9.28 8.04 -0.49
N TYR A 55 9.73 7.28 0.50
CA TYR A 55 8.90 6.28 1.20
C TYR A 55 7.74 6.93 1.96
N THR A 56 7.99 8.01 2.68
CA THR A 56 6.96 8.76 3.39
C THR A 56 5.88 9.27 2.44
N ARG A 57 6.27 9.91 1.35
CA ARG A 57 5.34 10.43 0.33
C ARG A 57 4.56 9.32 -0.36
N LYS A 58 5.23 8.24 -0.74
CA LYS A 58 4.57 7.07 -1.36
C LYS A 58 3.54 6.46 -0.41
N GLY A 59 3.90 6.25 0.85
CA GLY A 59 2.99 5.75 1.87
C GLY A 59 1.76 6.65 2.06
N HIS A 60 1.94 7.95 2.12
CA HIS A 60 0.84 8.91 2.18
C HIS A 60 -0.10 8.80 0.99
N CYS A 61 0.44 8.71 -0.23
CA CYS A 61 -0.39 8.52 -1.44
C CYS A 61 -1.21 7.24 -1.38
N GLN A 62 -0.57 6.14 -1.00
CA GLN A 62 -1.23 4.84 -0.86
C GLN A 62 -2.30 4.85 0.23
N PHE A 63 -2.06 5.55 1.34
CA PHE A 63 -3.04 5.74 2.40
C PHE A 63 -4.29 6.48 1.90
N PHE A 64 -4.13 7.59 1.18
CA PHE A 64 -5.26 8.32 0.61
C PHE A 64 -6.00 7.55 -0.48
N MET A 65 -5.30 6.70 -1.22
CA MET A 65 -5.92 5.77 -2.18
C MET A 65 -6.54 4.54 -1.51
N LYS A 66 -6.51 4.45 -0.18
CA LYS A 66 -6.99 3.31 0.63
C LYS A 66 -6.31 1.97 0.29
N GLN A 67 -5.11 2.02 -0.24
CA GLN A 67 -4.26 0.86 -0.51
C GLN A 67 -3.43 0.50 0.73
N TYR A 68 -4.10 0.14 1.81
CA TYR A 68 -3.49 0.01 3.14
C TYR A 68 -2.40 -1.06 3.21
N HIS A 69 -2.55 -2.21 2.54
CA HIS A 69 -1.52 -3.24 2.51
C HIS A 69 -0.23 -2.76 1.84
N LYS A 70 -0.33 -2.02 0.73
CA LYS A 70 0.81 -1.39 0.06
C LYS A 70 1.43 -0.29 0.91
N CYS A 71 0.60 0.47 1.61
CA CYS A 71 1.02 1.52 2.53
C CYS A 71 1.88 0.95 3.67
N LEU A 72 1.47 -0.16 4.29
CA LEU A 72 2.25 -0.84 5.32
C LEU A 72 3.61 -1.29 4.78
N GLU A 73 3.65 -1.95 3.62
CA GLU A 73 4.90 -2.39 2.99
C GLU A 73 5.84 -1.22 2.72
N THR A 74 5.31 -0.10 2.22
CA THR A 74 6.09 1.10 1.92
C THR A 74 6.70 1.71 3.18
N TYR A 75 5.92 1.86 4.24
CA TYR A 75 6.43 2.38 5.51
C TYR A 75 7.44 1.44 6.16
N GLU A 76 7.23 0.13 6.10
CA GLU A 76 8.18 -0.87 6.59
C GLU A 76 9.50 -0.82 5.83
N GLN A 77 9.47 -0.66 4.51
CA GLN A 77 10.68 -0.47 3.70
C GLN A 77 11.44 0.80 4.10
N GLY A 78 10.74 1.90 4.32
CA GLY A 78 11.33 3.15 4.81
C GLY A 78 11.96 2.99 6.19
N LEU A 79 11.32 2.24 7.09
CA LEU A 79 11.83 1.97 8.44
C LEU A 79 13.03 1.03 8.45
N LYS A 80 13.25 0.22 7.41
CA LYS A 80 14.52 -0.52 7.25
C LYS A 80 15.69 0.42 6.99
N VAL A 81 15.46 1.57 6.38
CA VAL A 81 16.48 2.62 6.15
C VAL A 81 16.67 3.47 7.42
N GLU A 82 15.57 3.95 8.00
CA GLU A 82 15.58 4.76 9.23
C GLU A 82 14.58 4.18 10.26
N PRO A 83 15.03 3.24 11.13
CA PRO A 83 14.11 2.57 12.08
C PRO A 83 13.44 3.51 13.09
N ASN A 84 14.07 4.64 13.41
CA ASN A 84 13.56 5.61 14.39
C ASN A 84 12.87 6.82 13.74
N ASN A 85 12.54 6.77 12.45
CA ASN A 85 11.85 7.87 11.80
C ASN A 85 10.41 7.99 12.31
N GLU A 86 10.12 9.10 12.99
CA GLU A 86 8.82 9.33 13.63
C GLU A 86 7.67 9.42 12.64
N GLU A 87 7.89 10.04 11.48
CA GLU A 87 6.87 10.19 10.45
C GLU A 87 6.45 8.86 9.84
N LEU A 88 7.42 7.96 9.59
CA LEU A 88 7.16 6.60 9.11
C LEU A 88 6.45 5.75 10.16
N ASN A 89 6.88 5.81 11.42
CA ASN A 89 6.24 5.09 12.52
C ASN A 89 4.82 5.57 12.77
N GLU A 90 4.58 6.88 12.73
CA GLU A 90 3.24 7.46 12.84
C GLU A 90 2.35 7.07 11.65
N GLY A 91 2.90 7.09 10.44
CA GLY A 91 2.21 6.63 9.24
C GLY A 91 1.79 5.16 9.34
N LEU A 92 2.68 4.30 9.81
CA LEU A 92 2.41 2.88 10.05
C LEU A 92 1.28 2.70 11.07
N ARG A 93 1.35 3.40 12.22
CA ARG A 93 0.33 3.37 13.25
C ARG A 93 -1.04 3.78 12.72
N ARG A 94 -1.12 4.91 12.03
CA ARG A 94 -2.37 5.41 11.44
C ARG A 94 -2.96 4.46 10.40
N THR A 95 -2.12 3.79 9.63
CA THR A 95 -2.55 2.79 8.65
C THR A 95 -3.15 1.57 9.35
N MET A 96 -2.50 1.09 10.41
CA MET A 96 -3.03 -0.03 11.21
C MET A 96 -4.37 0.32 11.88
N GLU A 97 -4.50 1.52 12.42
CA GLU A 97 -5.78 2.03 12.97
C GLU A 97 -6.89 2.08 11.91
N ALA A 98 -6.56 2.56 10.70
CA ALA A 98 -7.51 2.61 9.59
C ALA A 98 -7.98 1.21 9.16
N ILE A 99 -7.07 0.23 9.14
CA ILE A 99 -7.40 -1.18 8.85
C ILE A 99 -8.34 -1.74 9.94
N ASN A 100 -8.00 -1.53 11.22
CA ASN A 100 -8.82 -2.02 12.33
C ASN A 100 -10.22 -1.39 12.31
N LYS A 101 -10.30 -0.08 12.11
CA LYS A 101 -11.58 0.63 11.99
C LYS A 101 -12.43 0.10 10.82
N ARG A 102 -11.79 -0.23 9.70
CA ARG A 102 -12.47 -0.83 8.55
C ARG A 102 -13.02 -2.21 8.87
N GLN A 103 -12.31 -3.01 9.67
CA GLN A 103 -12.77 -4.34 10.08
C GLN A 103 -13.93 -4.28 11.08
N GLU A 104 -13.95 -3.28 11.94
CA GLU A 104 -15.04 -3.06 12.91
C GLU A 104 -16.32 -2.52 12.26
N GLY A 105 -16.19 -1.85 11.10
CA GLY A 105 -17.31 -1.29 10.35
C GLY A 105 -18.15 -2.36 9.64
N THR A 106 -19.47 -2.31 9.79
CA THR A 106 -20.45 -3.16 9.09
C THR A 106 -21.11 -2.44 7.91
N ASN A 107 -20.39 -1.50 7.29
CA ASN A 107 -20.97 -0.66 6.26
C ASN A 107 -20.83 -1.31 4.87
N GLU A 108 -21.96 -1.58 4.22
CA GLU A 108 -22.00 -2.13 2.85
C GLU A 108 -21.25 -1.26 1.82
N ALA A 109 -21.19 0.05 2.05
CA ALA A 109 -20.45 0.96 1.17
C ALA A 109 -18.94 0.71 1.24
N ASP A 110 -18.40 0.46 2.44
CA ASP A 110 -16.99 0.14 2.62
C ASP A 110 -16.63 -1.22 2.01
N ASP A 111 -17.54 -2.20 2.08
CA ASP A 111 -17.35 -3.52 1.46
C ASP A 111 -17.34 -3.41 -0.07
N LYS A 112 -18.24 -2.62 -0.65
CA LYS A 112 -18.25 -2.36 -2.10
C LYS A 112 -17.00 -1.66 -2.57
N GLU A 113 -16.51 -0.68 -1.80
CA GLU A 113 -15.28 0.05 -2.11
C GLU A 113 -14.04 -0.88 -2.03
N ALA A 114 -13.97 -1.75 -1.02
CA ALA A 114 -12.91 -2.74 -0.88
C ALA A 114 -12.89 -3.71 -2.07
N MET A 115 -14.05 -4.21 -2.48
CA MET A 115 -14.16 -5.11 -3.63
C MET A 115 -13.82 -4.41 -4.95
N ALA A 116 -14.23 -3.16 -5.14
CA ALA A 116 -13.87 -2.38 -6.32
C ALA A 116 -12.37 -2.10 -6.38
N ALA A 117 -11.75 -1.76 -5.26
CA ALA A 117 -10.29 -1.57 -5.18
C ALA A 117 -9.54 -2.88 -5.46
N ALA A 118 -10.02 -4.01 -4.95
CA ALA A 118 -9.46 -5.33 -5.23
C ALA A 118 -9.56 -5.70 -6.72
N ALA A 119 -10.66 -5.36 -7.37
CA ALA A 119 -10.86 -5.62 -8.80
C ALA A 119 -9.84 -4.86 -9.68
N ASN A 120 -9.33 -3.74 -9.21
CA ASN A 120 -8.34 -2.91 -9.90
C ASN A 120 -6.87 -3.17 -9.47
N ASP A 121 -6.66 -4.04 -8.48
CA ASP A 121 -5.33 -4.38 -7.97
C ASP A 121 -4.88 -5.74 -8.53
N PRO A 122 -3.85 -5.77 -9.42
CA PRO A 122 -3.37 -7.01 -10.03
C PRO A 122 -2.85 -8.04 -9.01
N GLU A 123 -2.28 -7.59 -7.90
CA GLU A 123 -1.77 -8.46 -6.85
C GLU A 123 -2.91 -9.16 -6.11
N LEU A 124 -3.95 -8.41 -5.73
CA LEU A 124 -5.13 -8.96 -5.07
C LEU A 124 -5.91 -9.90 -5.98
N GLN A 125 -6.02 -9.56 -7.28
CA GLN A 125 -6.63 -10.45 -8.27
C GLN A 125 -5.87 -11.76 -8.42
N ARG A 126 -4.54 -11.73 -8.42
CA ARG A 126 -3.70 -12.92 -8.45
C ARG A 126 -3.94 -13.80 -7.23
N ILE A 127 -3.98 -13.20 -6.03
CA ILE A 127 -4.24 -13.92 -4.78
C ILE A 127 -5.62 -14.57 -4.80
N LEU A 128 -6.65 -13.82 -5.18
CA LEU A 128 -8.04 -14.31 -5.26
C LEU A 128 -8.25 -15.35 -6.37
N GLY A 129 -7.45 -15.29 -7.43
CA GLY A 129 -7.46 -16.25 -8.53
C GLY A 129 -6.73 -17.57 -8.23
N ASP A 130 -5.87 -17.59 -7.23
CA ASP A 130 -5.07 -18.77 -6.85
C ASP A 130 -5.97 -19.89 -6.33
N PRO A 131 -5.88 -21.15 -6.91
CA PRO A 131 -6.69 -22.28 -6.47
C PRO A 131 -6.52 -22.64 -5.00
N MET A 132 -5.28 -22.54 -4.47
CA MET A 132 -4.99 -22.80 -3.06
C MET A 132 -5.66 -21.75 -2.17
N MET A 133 -5.57 -20.48 -2.53
CA MET A 133 -6.23 -19.39 -1.79
C MET A 133 -7.75 -19.51 -1.82
N LYS A 134 -8.33 -19.90 -2.93
CA LYS A 134 -9.78 -20.19 -3.03
C LYS A 134 -10.21 -21.29 -2.05
N LYS A 135 -9.41 -22.35 -1.96
CA LYS A 135 -9.64 -23.43 -1.00
C LYS A 135 -9.53 -22.92 0.44
N VAL A 136 -8.48 -22.19 0.78
CA VAL A 136 -8.29 -21.60 2.11
C VAL A 136 -9.48 -20.70 2.48
N LEU A 137 -9.90 -19.83 1.57
CA LEU A 137 -11.04 -18.92 1.78
C LEU A 137 -12.36 -19.67 2.00
N SER A 138 -12.59 -20.77 1.26
CA SER A 138 -13.79 -21.59 1.44
C SER A 138 -13.83 -22.33 2.79
N GLU A 139 -12.67 -22.65 3.35
CA GLU A 139 -12.53 -23.38 4.62
C GLU A 139 -12.45 -22.47 5.84
N LEU A 140 -12.19 -21.15 5.66
CA LEU A 140 -12.06 -20.19 6.76
C LEU A 140 -13.27 -20.16 7.73
N GLY A 141 -14.46 -20.37 7.22
CA GLY A 141 -15.69 -20.38 8.02
C GLY A 141 -16.16 -21.76 8.47
N SER A 142 -15.63 -22.85 7.92
CA SER A 142 -16.17 -24.20 8.07
C SER A 142 -15.22 -25.20 8.74
N ASN A 143 -13.90 -24.97 8.66
CA ASN A 143 -12.90 -25.92 9.17
C ASN A 143 -11.72 -25.21 9.88
N PRO A 144 -11.88 -24.85 11.18
CA PRO A 144 -10.83 -24.16 11.94
C PRO A 144 -9.50 -24.92 12.02
N ALA A 145 -9.53 -26.25 12.01
CA ALA A 145 -8.32 -27.07 12.10
C ALA A 145 -7.48 -26.99 10.81
N ALA A 146 -8.15 -26.98 9.64
CA ALA A 146 -7.47 -26.79 8.35
C ALA A 146 -6.87 -25.37 8.26
N VAL A 147 -7.57 -24.37 8.75
CA VAL A 147 -7.09 -22.98 8.79
C VAL A 147 -5.78 -22.86 9.60
N GLN A 148 -5.71 -23.51 10.76
CA GLN A 148 -4.48 -23.52 11.57
C GLN A 148 -3.29 -24.17 10.82
N ALA A 149 -3.54 -25.20 10.03
CA ALA A 149 -2.51 -25.81 9.20
C ALA A 149 -2.00 -24.84 8.11
N TYR A 150 -2.91 -24.11 7.45
CA TYR A 150 -2.56 -23.11 6.44
C TYR A 150 -1.80 -21.91 7.02
N MET A 151 -2.12 -21.51 8.25
CA MET A 151 -1.46 -20.40 8.94
C MET A 151 0.03 -20.66 9.24
N LYS A 152 0.49 -21.90 9.12
CA LYS A 152 1.91 -22.25 9.24
C LYS A 152 2.72 -21.98 7.97
N ASP A 153 2.04 -21.83 6.84
CA ASP A 153 2.68 -21.47 5.58
C ASP A 153 2.87 -19.95 5.49
N PRO A 154 4.13 -19.44 5.40
CA PRO A 154 4.39 -18.01 5.37
C PRO A 154 3.76 -17.31 4.16
N VAL A 155 3.66 -17.98 3.00
CA VAL A 155 3.07 -17.42 1.78
C VAL A 155 1.56 -17.24 1.93
N ILE A 156 0.88 -18.27 2.45
CA ILE A 156 -0.56 -18.24 2.69
C ILE A 156 -0.89 -17.19 3.75
N MET A 157 -0.12 -17.14 4.84
CA MET A 157 -0.29 -16.15 5.90
C MET A 157 -0.16 -14.72 5.35
N ASN A 158 0.87 -14.46 4.55
CA ASN A 158 1.10 -13.15 3.94
C ASN A 158 -0.06 -12.75 3.01
N ASN A 159 -0.55 -13.68 2.20
CA ASN A 159 -1.69 -13.45 1.31
C ASN A 159 -2.98 -13.16 2.10
N ILE A 160 -3.23 -13.89 3.18
CA ILE A 160 -4.37 -13.63 4.07
C ILE A 160 -4.26 -12.24 4.70
N GLN A 161 -3.09 -11.85 5.19
CA GLN A 161 -2.87 -10.51 5.75
C GLN A 161 -3.14 -9.40 4.74
N LYS A 162 -2.74 -9.59 3.48
CA LYS A 162 -3.03 -8.64 2.39
C LYS A 162 -4.53 -8.52 2.13
N LEU A 163 -5.26 -9.62 2.13
CA LEU A 163 -6.72 -9.62 1.96
C LEU A 163 -7.45 -8.98 3.16
N ILE A 164 -6.95 -9.18 4.37
CA ILE A 164 -7.47 -8.51 5.58
C ILE A 164 -7.23 -7.00 5.50
N ALA A 165 -6.02 -6.58 5.16
CA ALA A 165 -5.67 -5.16 5.02
C ALA A 165 -6.48 -4.48 3.92
N ALA A 166 -6.81 -5.20 2.84
CA ALA A 166 -7.67 -4.71 1.77
C ALA A 166 -9.17 -4.67 2.14
N GLY A 167 -9.56 -5.22 3.30
CA GLY A 167 -10.95 -5.27 3.75
C GLY A 167 -11.79 -6.35 3.09
N ILE A 168 -11.17 -7.32 2.39
CA ILE A 168 -11.86 -8.44 1.72
C ILE A 168 -12.22 -9.52 2.74
N ILE A 169 -11.33 -9.77 3.70
CA ILE A 169 -11.56 -10.67 4.82
C ILE A 169 -11.75 -9.84 6.08
N LYS A 170 -12.84 -10.08 6.81
CA LYS A 170 -13.09 -9.50 8.13
C LYS A 170 -12.80 -10.55 9.20
N VAL A 171 -11.93 -10.21 10.14
CA VAL A 171 -11.66 -11.02 11.32
C VAL A 171 -12.64 -10.61 12.42
N LYS A 172 -13.48 -11.54 12.87
CA LYS A 172 -14.35 -11.33 14.01
C LYS A 172 -13.61 -11.63 15.30
#